data_0f5e7686c0f64a354df2a7c9c3ea1494
#
_entry.id   0f5e7686c0f64a354df2a7c9c3ea1494
#
_cell.length_a   1.000
_cell.length_b   1.000
_cell.length_c   1.000
_cell.angle_alpha   90.00
_cell.angle_beta   90.00
_cell.angle_gamma   90.00
#
_symmetry.space_group_name_H-M   'P 1'
#
loop_
_entity.id
_entity.type
_entity.pdbx_description
1 polymer ?
#
loop_
_entity_poly.entity_id
_entity_poly.type
_entity_poly.pdbx_seq_one_letter_code
_entity_poly.pdbx_strand_id
1 'polypeptide(L)'
;IDDVIRFAPASRQTLLFSATWPEAIAAISGRVQRDPLAIEIDSTDALPPIEQQFYETSSKGKIPLLQRLLSLHQPSSCVVFCNTKKDCQSVCDVLNEVGQSALSLHGDLEQRDRDQTLVRFANGSARVLVATDVAARGLDIKSLELVVNFELAWDPEVHVHRIGRTARAGNSGLAISFCAPEEAQRANI
;
A
#
# COMPACT_ATOMS: atom_id res chain seq x y z
N ILE A 1 5.57 4.02 22.40
CA ILE A 1 6.32 5.31 22.34
C ILE A 1 6.72 5.74 23.75
N ASP A 2 5.79 5.85 24.68
CA ASP A 2 6.06 6.36 26.03
C ASP A 2 7.12 5.53 26.78
N ASP A 3 7.11 4.20 26.65
CA ASP A 3 8.11 3.33 27.25
C ASP A 3 9.51 3.55 26.68
N VAL A 4 9.63 3.75 25.37
CA VAL A 4 10.92 4.05 24.73
C VAL A 4 11.46 5.39 25.21
N ILE A 5 10.59 6.38 25.34
CA ILE A 5 10.95 7.74 25.78
C ILE A 5 11.46 7.77 27.22
N ARG A 6 10.96 6.91 28.11
CA ARG A 6 11.43 6.79 29.49
C ARG A 6 12.90 6.37 29.61
N PHE A 7 13.40 5.62 28.62
CA PHE A 7 14.81 5.19 28.60
C PHE A 7 15.72 6.21 27.90
N ALA A 8 15.18 7.23 27.24
CA ALA A 8 15.96 8.22 26.54
C ALA A 8 16.31 9.41 27.48
N PRO A 9 17.52 10.01 27.35
CA PRO A 9 17.91 11.18 28.13
C PRO A 9 16.90 12.32 28.03
N ALA A 10 16.78 13.09 29.11
CA ALA A 10 15.92 14.27 29.11
C ALA A 10 16.39 15.35 28.11
N SER A 11 17.67 15.38 27.76
CA SER A 11 18.28 16.32 26.80
C SER A 11 18.10 15.89 25.33
N ARG A 12 17.36 14.80 25.06
CA ARG A 12 17.15 14.32 23.68
C ARG A 12 16.49 15.36 22.79
N GLN A 13 16.80 15.33 21.53
CA GLN A 13 16.00 15.93 20.45
C GLN A 13 14.96 14.88 19.98
N THR A 14 13.72 15.33 19.77
CA THR A 14 12.64 14.46 19.27
C THR A 14 12.11 15.04 17.97
N LEU A 15 12.22 14.25 16.89
CA LEU A 15 11.71 14.59 15.57
C LEU A 15 10.54 13.65 15.25
N LEU A 16 9.42 14.21 14.79
CA LEU A 16 8.27 13.46 14.28
C LEU A 16 8.09 13.76 12.80
N PHE A 17 7.94 12.71 12.02
CA PHE A 17 7.62 12.80 10.60
C PHE A 17 6.34 12.03 10.32
N SER A 18 5.39 12.67 9.66
CA SER A 18 4.13 12.04 9.27
C SER A 18 3.64 12.65 7.96
N ALA A 19 3.01 11.84 7.11
CA ALA A 19 2.35 12.34 5.90
C ALA A 19 0.99 12.98 6.20
N THR A 20 0.37 12.60 7.32
CA THR A 20 -0.89 13.16 7.82
C THR A 20 -0.71 13.57 9.27
N TRP A 21 -1.47 14.58 9.72
CA TRP A 21 -1.36 15.12 11.09
C TRP A 21 -2.71 15.04 11.84
N PRO A 22 -3.26 13.81 12.05
CA PRO A 22 -4.49 13.64 12.81
C PRO A 22 -4.30 14.01 14.29
N GLU A 23 -5.41 14.26 14.98
CA GLU A 23 -5.42 14.69 16.39
C GLU A 23 -4.61 13.75 17.31
N ALA A 24 -4.65 12.44 17.04
CA ALA A 24 -3.87 11.45 17.78
C ALA A 24 -2.35 11.67 17.66
N ILE A 25 -1.86 12.06 16.49
CA ILE A 25 -0.43 12.38 16.28
C ILE A 25 -0.09 13.73 16.94
N ALA A 26 -0.97 14.73 16.84
CA ALA A 26 -0.81 16.01 17.52
C ALA A 26 -0.72 15.82 19.05
N ALA A 27 -1.54 14.95 19.64
CA ALA A 27 -1.50 14.62 21.05
C ALA A 27 -0.18 13.93 21.47
N ILE A 28 0.37 13.05 20.60
CA ILE A 28 1.70 12.45 20.85
C ILE A 28 2.78 13.53 20.78
N SER A 29 2.76 14.40 19.77
CA SER A 29 3.69 15.51 19.62
C SER A 29 3.75 16.37 20.89
N GLY A 30 2.60 16.81 21.38
CA GLY A 30 2.50 17.65 22.58
C GLY A 30 3.06 17.01 23.86
N ARG A 31 3.12 15.66 23.92
CA ARG A 31 3.67 14.94 25.09
C ARG A 31 5.17 14.68 24.99
N VAL A 32 5.70 14.47 23.77
CA VAL A 32 7.05 13.94 23.58
C VAL A 32 8.04 14.96 23.04
N GLN A 33 7.58 16.04 22.45
CA GLN A 33 8.41 17.12 21.93
C GLN A 33 8.44 18.32 22.89
N ARG A 34 9.47 19.14 22.79
CA ARG A 34 9.65 20.39 23.55
C ARG A 34 9.83 21.52 22.55
N ASP A 35 8.96 22.52 22.60
CA ASP A 35 8.95 23.67 21.70
C ASP A 35 9.18 23.25 20.22
N PRO A 36 8.35 22.35 19.67
CA PRO A 36 8.59 21.81 18.35
C PRO A 36 8.41 22.90 17.29
N LEU A 37 9.34 22.94 16.33
CA LEU A 37 9.14 23.67 15.08
C LEU A 37 8.30 22.79 14.16
N ALA A 38 7.08 23.21 13.83
CA ALA A 38 6.26 22.56 12.82
C ALA A 38 6.70 23.04 11.41
N ILE A 39 7.05 22.10 10.55
CA ILE A 39 7.35 22.36 9.14
C ILE A 39 6.30 21.60 8.34
N GLU A 40 5.39 22.33 7.73
CA GLU A 40 4.40 21.78 6.81
C GLU A 40 4.93 22.02 5.38
N ILE A 41 5.00 20.98 4.61
CA ILE A 41 5.33 21.05 3.19
C ILE A 41 4.00 21.01 2.46
N ASP A 42 3.56 22.16 1.98
CA ASP A 42 2.42 22.21 1.07
C ASP A 42 2.80 21.43 -0.18
N SER A 43 2.13 20.31 -0.41
CA SER A 43 2.27 19.50 -1.62
C SER A 43 1.60 20.21 -2.82
N THR A 44 1.91 21.49 -3.02
CA THR A 44 1.49 22.26 -4.20
C THR A 44 2.31 21.90 -5.45
N ASP A 45 3.45 21.24 -5.28
CA ASP A 45 4.06 20.53 -6.40
C ASP A 45 3.20 19.30 -6.66
N ALA A 46 2.29 19.46 -7.62
CA ALA A 46 1.32 18.44 -8.00
C ALA A 46 2.05 17.10 -8.15
N LEU A 47 1.77 16.17 -7.24
CA LEU A 47 2.12 14.77 -7.48
C LEU A 47 1.61 14.44 -8.89
N PRO A 48 2.40 13.75 -9.72
CA PRO A 48 1.92 13.38 -11.04
C PRO A 48 0.57 12.70 -10.88
N PRO A 49 -0.42 13.03 -11.70
CA PRO A 49 -1.78 12.57 -11.52
C PRO A 49 -1.82 11.05 -11.51
N ILE A 50 -2.45 10.49 -10.49
CA ILE A 50 -2.78 9.06 -10.46
C ILE A 50 -4.08 8.91 -11.23
N GLU A 51 -4.03 8.19 -12.35
CA GLU A 51 -5.25 7.77 -13.02
C GLU A 51 -5.93 6.69 -12.17
N GLN A 52 -7.17 6.93 -11.76
CA GLN A 52 -7.94 5.98 -10.96
C GLN A 52 -9.10 5.42 -11.79
N GLN A 53 -9.17 4.10 -11.87
CA GLN A 53 -10.23 3.38 -12.55
C GLN A 53 -10.97 2.47 -11.56
N PHE A 54 -12.29 2.48 -11.59
CA PHE A 54 -13.14 1.61 -10.77
C PHE A 54 -13.88 0.62 -11.67
N TYR A 55 -13.79 -0.65 -11.33
CA TYR A 55 -14.47 -1.72 -12.04
C TYR A 55 -15.49 -2.40 -11.12
N GLU A 56 -16.76 -2.30 -11.49
CA GLU A 56 -17.79 -3.07 -10.82
C GLU A 56 -17.74 -4.53 -11.27
N THR A 57 -17.67 -5.44 -10.30
CA THR A 57 -17.62 -6.88 -10.56
C THR A 57 -18.13 -7.64 -9.35
N SER A 58 -18.62 -8.86 -9.54
CA SER A 58 -18.96 -9.73 -8.43
C SER A 58 -17.69 -10.26 -7.74
N SER A 59 -17.81 -10.70 -6.48
CA SER A 59 -16.69 -11.30 -5.76
C SER A 59 -16.04 -12.45 -6.53
N LYS A 60 -16.83 -13.27 -7.27
CA LYS A 60 -16.33 -14.35 -8.13
C LYS A 60 -15.67 -13.83 -9.42
N GLY A 61 -16.03 -12.65 -9.87
CA GLY A 61 -15.48 -12.02 -11.08
C GLY A 61 -14.14 -11.34 -10.87
N LYS A 62 -13.72 -11.08 -9.62
CA LYS A 62 -12.50 -10.33 -9.33
C LYS A 62 -11.23 -11.03 -9.84
N ILE A 63 -11.10 -12.34 -9.68
CA ILE A 63 -9.93 -13.11 -10.16
C ILE A 63 -9.82 -13.08 -11.68
N PRO A 64 -10.86 -13.47 -12.47
CA PRO A 64 -10.80 -13.37 -13.93
C PRO A 64 -10.50 -11.95 -14.43
N LEU A 65 -11.08 -10.94 -13.77
CA LEU A 65 -10.81 -9.54 -14.10
C LEU A 65 -9.35 -9.17 -13.85
N LEU A 66 -8.78 -9.55 -12.70
CA LEU A 66 -7.39 -9.32 -12.37
C LEU A 66 -6.45 -9.94 -13.41
N GLN A 67 -6.67 -11.21 -13.77
CA GLN A 67 -5.88 -11.92 -14.78
C GLN A 67 -5.93 -11.21 -16.12
N ARG A 68 -7.12 -10.76 -16.56
CA ARG A 68 -7.30 -10.02 -17.79
C ARG A 68 -6.57 -8.69 -17.79
N LEU A 69 -6.66 -7.91 -16.69
CA LEU A 69 -5.98 -6.63 -16.57
C LEU A 69 -4.46 -6.78 -16.55
N LEU A 70 -3.93 -7.76 -15.82
CA LEU A 70 -2.49 -8.05 -15.82
C LEU A 70 -1.99 -8.46 -17.21
N SER A 71 -2.80 -9.21 -17.98
CA SER A 71 -2.47 -9.60 -19.35
C SER A 71 -2.56 -8.42 -20.32
N LEU A 72 -3.48 -7.48 -20.09
CA LEU A 72 -3.66 -6.29 -20.92
C LEU A 72 -2.56 -5.27 -20.70
N HIS A 73 -2.30 -4.92 -19.46
CA HIS A 73 -1.34 -3.86 -19.09
C HIS A 73 0.11 -4.34 -19.05
N GLN A 74 0.33 -5.63 -18.82
CA GLN A 74 1.67 -6.26 -18.71
C GLN A 74 2.66 -5.43 -17.85
N PRO A 75 2.27 -4.98 -16.65
CA PRO A 75 3.10 -4.07 -15.87
C PRO A 75 4.43 -4.73 -15.50
N SER A 76 5.51 -3.95 -15.53
CA SER A 76 6.81 -4.39 -15.03
C SER A 76 6.82 -4.54 -13.50
N SER A 77 5.96 -3.77 -12.82
CA SER A 77 5.78 -3.83 -11.38
C SER A 77 4.33 -3.51 -10.99
N CYS A 78 3.70 -4.42 -10.26
CA CYS A 78 2.33 -4.31 -9.80
C CYS A 78 2.20 -4.72 -8.34
N VAL A 79 1.45 -3.96 -7.54
CA VAL A 79 0.98 -4.41 -6.23
C VAL A 79 -0.52 -4.61 -6.24
N VAL A 80 -0.96 -5.76 -5.75
CA VAL A 80 -2.37 -6.13 -5.57
C VAL A 80 -2.69 -6.14 -4.08
N PHE A 81 -3.54 -5.24 -3.63
CA PHE A 81 -3.93 -5.12 -2.23
C PHE A 81 -5.15 -5.97 -1.91
N CYS A 82 -5.01 -6.83 -0.89
CA CYS A 82 -6.07 -7.62 -0.28
C CYS A 82 -6.25 -7.22 1.20
N ASN A 83 -7.49 -7.31 1.69
CA ASN A 83 -7.79 -6.95 3.08
C ASN A 83 -7.41 -8.05 4.08
N THR A 84 -7.39 -9.31 3.65
CA THR A 84 -7.07 -10.45 4.52
C THR A 84 -5.84 -11.22 4.04
N LYS A 85 -5.16 -11.88 4.98
CA LYS A 85 -4.02 -12.78 4.68
C LYS A 85 -4.45 -13.96 3.80
N LYS A 86 -5.65 -14.48 4.05
CA LYS A 86 -6.23 -15.60 3.30
C LYS A 86 -6.44 -15.23 1.84
N ASP A 87 -7.05 -14.07 1.57
CA ASP A 87 -7.29 -13.61 0.20
C ASP A 87 -5.97 -13.28 -0.49
N CYS A 88 -5.02 -12.67 0.23
CA CYS A 88 -3.67 -12.40 -0.26
C CYS A 88 -2.99 -13.68 -0.76
N GLN A 89 -3.00 -14.76 0.03
CA GLN A 89 -2.42 -16.04 -0.37
C GLN A 89 -3.19 -16.68 -1.51
N SER A 90 -4.53 -16.73 -1.44
CA SER A 90 -5.38 -17.32 -2.47
C SER A 90 -5.21 -16.64 -3.84
N VAL A 91 -5.17 -15.31 -3.87
CA VAL A 91 -4.94 -14.54 -5.11
C VAL A 91 -3.54 -14.85 -5.68
N CYS A 92 -2.52 -14.89 -4.82
CA CYS A 92 -1.15 -15.22 -5.22
C CYS A 92 -1.07 -16.63 -5.83
N ASP A 93 -1.70 -17.63 -5.21
CA ASP A 93 -1.68 -19.02 -5.68
C ASP A 93 -2.33 -19.13 -7.06
N VAL A 94 -3.53 -18.57 -7.24
CA VAL A 94 -4.25 -18.58 -8.53
C VAL A 94 -3.47 -17.84 -9.63
N LEU A 95 -2.77 -16.74 -9.33
CA LEU A 95 -1.93 -16.07 -10.30
C LEU A 95 -0.75 -16.93 -10.74
N ASN A 96 -0.12 -17.63 -9.82
CA ASN A 96 1.00 -18.54 -10.14
C ASN A 96 0.54 -19.77 -10.93
N GLU A 97 -0.66 -20.32 -10.66
CA GLU A 97 -1.25 -21.43 -11.43
C GLU A 97 -1.42 -21.09 -12.92
N VAL A 98 -1.69 -19.85 -13.26
CA VAL A 98 -1.82 -19.38 -14.65
C VAL A 98 -0.52 -18.81 -15.21
N GLY A 99 0.62 -19.04 -14.55
CA GLY A 99 1.94 -18.65 -15.03
C GLY A 99 2.30 -17.17 -14.81
N GLN A 100 1.52 -16.43 -14.03
CA GLN A 100 1.89 -15.09 -13.58
C GLN A 100 2.91 -15.22 -12.43
N SER A 101 4.03 -14.51 -12.53
CA SER A 101 5.02 -14.50 -11.44
C SER A 101 4.54 -13.59 -10.31
N ALA A 102 3.89 -14.17 -9.31
CA ALA A 102 3.35 -13.47 -8.15
C ALA A 102 4.00 -13.93 -6.85
N LEU A 103 4.15 -12.99 -5.91
CA LEU A 103 4.63 -13.24 -4.55
C LEU A 103 3.60 -12.72 -3.56
N SER A 104 3.38 -13.43 -2.44
CA SER A 104 2.51 -13.00 -1.36
C SER A 104 3.31 -12.30 -0.25
N LEU A 105 2.71 -11.26 0.35
CA LEU A 105 3.28 -10.52 1.46
C LEU A 105 2.22 -10.24 2.52
N HIS A 106 2.23 -11.00 3.61
CA HIS A 106 1.28 -10.87 4.72
C HIS A 106 1.93 -11.18 6.06
N GLY A 107 1.20 -10.93 7.15
CA GLY A 107 1.75 -10.99 8.50
C GLY A 107 2.14 -12.39 9.02
N ASP A 108 1.79 -13.48 8.32
CA ASP A 108 2.17 -14.84 8.74
C ASP A 108 3.52 -15.28 8.16
N LEU A 109 4.13 -14.47 7.28
CA LEU A 109 5.47 -14.75 6.78
C LEU A 109 6.50 -14.49 7.87
N GLU A 110 7.45 -15.40 8.01
CA GLU A 110 8.64 -15.15 8.81
C GLU A 110 9.45 -13.98 8.25
N GLN A 111 10.19 -13.27 9.09
CA GLN A 111 10.95 -12.10 8.67
C GLN A 111 11.89 -12.39 7.50
N ARG A 112 12.54 -13.56 7.52
CA ARG A 112 13.42 -14.01 6.44
C ARG A 112 12.69 -14.13 5.09
N ASP A 113 11.51 -14.74 5.08
CA ASP A 113 10.74 -14.95 3.86
C ASP A 113 10.18 -13.62 3.35
N ARG A 114 9.79 -12.73 4.25
CA ARG A 114 9.39 -11.37 3.94
C ARG A 114 10.53 -10.61 3.24
N ASP A 115 11.74 -10.64 3.79
CA ASP A 115 12.90 -9.97 3.21
C ASP A 115 13.25 -10.54 1.83
N GLN A 116 13.19 -11.86 1.66
CA GLN A 116 13.39 -12.52 0.36
C GLN A 116 12.33 -12.13 -0.66
N THR A 117 11.05 -12.07 -0.25
CA THR A 117 9.94 -11.64 -1.10
C THR A 117 10.19 -10.24 -1.63
N LEU A 118 10.58 -9.31 -0.76
CA LEU A 118 10.87 -7.93 -1.13
C LEU A 118 12.06 -7.80 -2.08
N VAL A 119 13.14 -8.52 -1.83
CA VAL A 119 14.32 -8.56 -2.72
C VAL A 119 13.94 -9.09 -4.10
N ARG A 120 13.17 -10.18 -4.17
CA ARG A 120 12.71 -10.76 -5.44
C ARG A 120 11.77 -9.84 -6.22
N PHE A 121 10.91 -9.11 -5.53
CA PHE A 121 10.06 -8.12 -6.15
C PHE A 121 10.87 -6.90 -6.63
N ALA A 122 11.76 -6.37 -5.79
CA ALA A 122 12.57 -5.19 -6.12
C ALA A 122 13.53 -5.40 -7.30
N ASN A 123 14.04 -6.63 -7.47
CA ASN A 123 14.94 -6.96 -8.60
C ASN A 123 14.19 -7.45 -9.86
N GLY A 124 12.84 -7.45 -9.84
CA GLY A 124 12.03 -7.85 -10.98
C GLY A 124 11.92 -9.37 -11.21
N SER A 125 12.40 -10.21 -10.27
CA SER A 125 12.21 -11.67 -10.36
C SER A 125 10.74 -12.08 -10.28
N ALA A 126 9.90 -11.23 -9.72
CA ALA A 126 8.46 -11.34 -9.77
C ALA A 126 7.86 -9.95 -10.07
N ARG A 127 6.90 -9.91 -10.97
CA ARG A 127 6.26 -8.65 -11.39
C ARG A 127 5.05 -8.27 -10.56
N VAL A 128 4.43 -9.23 -9.87
CA VAL A 128 3.23 -9.01 -9.07
C VAL A 128 3.53 -9.30 -7.60
N LEU A 129 3.23 -8.35 -6.74
CA LEU A 129 3.24 -8.52 -5.30
C LEU A 129 1.80 -8.45 -4.78
N VAL A 130 1.28 -9.52 -4.21
CA VAL A 130 -0.02 -9.53 -3.54
C VAL A 130 0.21 -9.26 -2.06
N ALA A 131 -0.38 -8.21 -1.50
CA ALA A 131 -0.04 -7.78 -0.16
C ALA A 131 -1.24 -7.33 0.68
N THR A 132 -1.13 -7.48 2.00
CA THR A 132 -2.02 -6.81 2.94
C THR A 132 -1.45 -5.44 3.33
N ASP A 133 -2.31 -4.50 3.75
CA ASP A 133 -1.89 -3.15 4.14
C ASP A 133 -0.81 -3.15 5.23
N VAL A 134 -1.02 -3.97 6.26
CA VAL A 134 -0.08 -4.05 7.39
C VAL A 134 1.31 -4.50 6.94
N ALA A 135 1.35 -5.46 6.03
CA ALA A 135 2.60 -5.99 5.52
C ALA A 135 3.28 -5.03 4.53
N ALA A 136 2.49 -4.25 3.79
CA ALA A 136 3.00 -3.26 2.83
C ALA A 136 3.42 -1.93 3.47
N ARG A 137 3.09 -1.69 4.75
CA ARG A 137 3.51 -0.48 5.47
C ARG A 137 5.02 -0.43 5.63
N GLY A 138 5.59 0.75 5.42
CA GLY A 138 7.04 0.98 5.56
C GLY A 138 7.90 0.38 4.45
N LEU A 139 7.28 -0.22 3.41
CA LEU A 139 8.04 -0.69 2.27
C LEU A 139 8.45 0.48 1.39
N ASP A 140 9.74 0.61 1.17
CA ASP A 140 10.29 1.47 0.12
C ASP A 140 10.17 0.75 -1.24
N ILE A 141 8.91 0.55 -1.66
CA ILE A 141 8.64 0.06 -3.01
C ILE A 141 8.76 1.27 -3.94
N LYS A 142 9.70 1.20 -4.86
CA LYS A 142 9.89 2.21 -5.91
C LYS A 142 8.58 2.39 -6.69
N SER A 143 8.45 3.50 -7.38
CA SER A 143 7.29 3.84 -8.21
C SER A 143 6.76 2.63 -8.99
N LEU A 144 5.55 2.21 -8.66
CA LEU A 144 4.88 1.07 -9.31
C LEU A 144 4.17 1.56 -10.57
N GLU A 145 4.16 0.74 -11.60
CA GLU A 145 3.39 1.03 -12.82
C GLU A 145 1.89 0.84 -12.58
N LEU A 146 1.52 -0.17 -11.77
CA LEU A 146 0.13 -0.50 -11.50
C LEU A 146 -0.09 -0.80 -10.02
N VAL A 147 -1.14 -0.22 -9.46
CA VAL A 147 -1.71 -0.60 -8.17
C VAL A 147 -3.10 -1.16 -8.40
N VAL A 148 -3.41 -2.32 -7.83
CA VAL A 148 -4.75 -2.90 -7.87
C VAL A 148 -5.28 -3.05 -6.45
N ASN A 149 -6.41 -2.43 -6.15
CA ASN A 149 -7.19 -2.72 -4.97
C ASN A 149 -8.13 -3.87 -5.31
N PHE A 150 -7.71 -5.11 -5.03
CA PHE A 150 -8.54 -6.30 -5.23
C PHE A 150 -9.77 -6.27 -4.33
N GLU A 151 -9.62 -5.67 -3.15
CA GLU A 151 -10.70 -5.31 -2.26
C GLU A 151 -10.54 -3.85 -1.86
N LEU A 152 -11.66 -3.13 -1.78
CA LEU A 152 -11.64 -1.74 -1.34
C LEU A 152 -11.13 -1.64 0.10
N ALA A 153 -10.31 -0.64 0.35
CA ALA A 153 -9.84 -0.33 1.69
C ALA A 153 -11.03 -0.03 2.63
N TRP A 154 -10.87 -0.37 3.92
CA TRP A 154 -11.88 -0.05 4.93
C TRP A 154 -11.91 1.44 5.28
N ASP A 155 -10.79 2.12 5.05
CA ASP A 155 -10.56 3.50 5.44
C ASP A 155 -10.05 4.30 4.23
N PRO A 156 -10.60 5.50 3.96
CA PRO A 156 -10.14 6.39 2.89
C PRO A 156 -8.65 6.71 2.95
N GLU A 157 -8.07 6.92 4.13
CA GLU A 157 -6.64 7.18 4.28
C GLU A 157 -5.80 5.98 3.80
N VAL A 158 -6.27 4.76 4.09
CA VAL A 158 -5.61 3.55 3.60
C VAL A 158 -5.68 3.47 2.09
N HIS A 159 -6.81 3.85 1.48
CA HIS A 159 -6.93 3.93 0.02
C HIS A 159 -5.88 4.88 -0.58
N VAL A 160 -5.78 6.09 -0.06
CA VAL A 160 -4.78 7.08 -0.49
C VAL A 160 -3.36 6.54 -0.35
N HIS A 161 -3.05 5.85 0.75
CA HIS A 161 -1.75 5.23 0.96
C HIS A 161 -1.46 4.09 -0.01
N ARG A 162 -2.47 3.31 -0.42
CA ARG A 162 -2.33 2.25 -1.43
C ARG A 162 -2.03 2.83 -2.80
N ILE A 163 -2.87 3.75 -3.29
CA ILE A 163 -2.68 4.36 -4.61
C ILE A 163 -1.40 5.21 -4.66
N GLY A 164 -0.99 5.83 -3.55
CA GLY A 164 0.28 6.56 -3.44
C GLY A 164 1.54 5.68 -3.56
N ARG A 165 1.42 4.39 -3.88
CA ARG A 165 2.55 3.53 -4.27
C ARG A 165 2.90 3.65 -5.74
N THR A 166 2.02 4.22 -6.55
CA THR A 166 2.31 4.60 -7.94
C THR A 166 2.51 6.11 -8.08
N ALA A 167 2.76 6.61 -9.27
CA ALA A 167 2.93 8.04 -9.58
C ALA A 167 4.01 8.75 -8.74
N ARG A 168 5.15 8.11 -8.52
CA ARG A 168 6.28 8.71 -7.82
C ARG A 168 7.38 9.16 -8.80
N ALA A 169 8.20 10.11 -8.38
CA ALA A 169 9.36 10.60 -9.13
C ALA A 169 9.04 11.14 -10.53
N GLY A 170 7.87 11.78 -10.71
CA GLY A 170 7.49 12.42 -11.97
C GLY A 170 6.82 11.51 -13.00
N ASN A 171 6.62 10.22 -12.69
CA ASN A 171 5.93 9.29 -13.58
C ASN A 171 4.42 9.29 -13.30
N SER A 172 3.60 9.19 -14.35
CA SER A 172 2.17 8.92 -14.22
C SER A 172 1.94 7.53 -13.60
N GLY A 173 0.88 7.38 -12.82
CA GLY A 173 0.53 6.13 -12.17
C GLY A 173 -0.88 5.69 -12.50
N LEU A 174 -1.11 4.36 -12.55
CA LEU A 174 -2.43 3.77 -12.71
C LEU A 174 -2.83 3.01 -11.45
N ALA A 175 -4.00 3.34 -10.92
CA ALA A 175 -4.62 2.64 -9.80
C ALA A 175 -5.98 2.09 -10.23
N ILE A 176 -6.18 0.80 -10.09
CA ILE A 176 -7.43 0.11 -10.43
C ILE A 176 -8.06 -0.45 -9.16
N SER A 177 -9.35 -0.19 -8.96
CA SER A 177 -10.09 -0.67 -7.81
C SER A 177 -11.26 -1.55 -8.24
N PHE A 178 -11.38 -2.74 -7.65
CA PHE A 178 -12.53 -3.61 -7.87
C PHE A 178 -13.57 -3.35 -6.79
N CYS A 179 -14.80 -3.14 -7.23
CA CYS A 179 -15.94 -2.88 -6.38
C CYS A 179 -16.97 -4.00 -6.56
N ALA A 180 -17.15 -4.83 -5.54
CA ALA A 180 -18.25 -5.76 -5.50
C ALA A 180 -19.51 -5.07 -4.94
N PRO A 181 -20.73 -5.54 -5.27
CA PRO A 181 -21.96 -4.91 -4.78
C PRO A 181 -22.02 -4.74 -3.26
N GLU A 182 -21.48 -5.70 -2.53
CA GLU A 182 -21.36 -5.66 -1.07
C GLU A 182 -20.36 -4.63 -0.54
N GLU A 183 -19.47 -4.12 -1.40
CA GLU A 183 -18.47 -3.10 -1.07
C GLU A 183 -18.89 -1.70 -1.53
N ALA A 184 -20.05 -1.56 -2.19
CA ALA A 184 -20.48 -0.30 -2.83
C ALA A 184 -20.51 0.90 -1.87
N GLN A 185 -20.83 0.67 -0.58
CA GLN A 185 -20.81 1.74 0.42
C GLN A 185 -19.42 2.32 0.66
N ARG A 186 -18.35 1.58 0.35
CA ARG A 186 -16.97 2.02 0.49
C ARG A 186 -16.43 2.69 -0.78
N ALA A 187 -17.12 2.53 -1.91
CA ALA A 187 -16.72 3.13 -3.19
C ALA A 187 -16.90 4.66 -3.24
N ASN A 188 -17.56 5.25 -2.24
CA ASN A 188 -17.73 6.70 -2.11
C ASN A 188 -16.48 7.37 -1.47
N ILE A 189 -15.33 6.80 -1.63
CA ILE A 189 -14.04 7.31 -1.15
C ILE A 189 -13.46 8.35 -2.11
#